data_f9b5f1cc61decaaee7a718b6d59880bd
#
_entry.id   f9b5f1cc61decaaee7a718b6d59880bd
#
_cell.length_a   1.000
_cell.length_b   1.000
_cell.length_c   1.000
_cell.angle_alpha   90.00
_cell.angle_beta   90.00
_cell.angle_gamma   90.00
#
_symmetry.space_group_name_H-M   'P 1'
#
loop_
_entity.id
_entity.type
_entity.pdbx_description
1 polymer ?
#
loop_
_entity_poly.entity_id
_entity_poly.type
_entity_poly.pdbx_seq_one_letter_code
_entity_poly.pdbx_strand_id
1 'polypeptide(L)'
;MAAYVHCNFHSCILRMQVDVSILLPEKERMEDVEQGKKGETFGKNKKYQTLYLLHGFTGDHLTYLRTSKIERYADEHQIMVVMPSVYNSAYTDMKYGLDYFSYLTEELTDFVERNFPAATKRENRFIAGMSMGGYGAY
;
A
#
# COMPACT_ATOMS: atom_id res chain seq x y z
N MET A 1 -13.89 4.29 -8.57
CA MET A 1 -12.94 3.17 -8.31
C MET A 1 -11.62 3.77 -7.86
N ALA A 2 -10.87 3.11 -6.98
CA ALA A 2 -9.55 3.59 -6.61
C ALA A 2 -8.60 3.58 -7.82
N ALA A 3 -7.70 4.57 -7.89
CA ALA A 3 -6.65 4.56 -8.90
C ALA A 3 -5.58 3.53 -8.52
N TYR A 4 -5.21 2.66 -9.45
CA TYR A 4 -4.15 1.69 -9.29
C TYR A 4 -2.82 2.25 -9.78
N VAL A 5 -1.81 2.20 -8.93
CA VAL A 5 -0.44 2.61 -9.26
C VAL A 5 0.51 1.44 -9.00
N HIS A 6 1.24 1.03 -10.03
CA HIS A 6 2.35 0.10 -9.89
C HIS A 6 3.66 0.88 -9.80
N CYS A 7 4.38 0.71 -8.72
CA CYS A 7 5.69 1.29 -8.49
C CYS A 7 6.76 0.21 -8.57
N ASN A 8 7.80 0.47 -9.35
CA ASN A 8 9.04 -0.27 -9.31
C ASN A 8 10.16 0.70 -8.94
N PHE A 9 10.88 0.44 -7.86
CA PHE A 9 11.98 1.30 -7.42
C PHE A 9 13.14 0.48 -6.85
N HIS A 10 14.32 1.10 -6.81
CA HIS A 10 15.49 0.46 -6.24
C HIS A 10 15.48 0.58 -4.72
N SER A 11 15.40 -0.57 -4.05
CA SER A 11 15.58 -0.65 -2.61
C SER A 11 17.07 -0.67 -2.27
N CYS A 12 17.49 0.27 -1.45
CA CYS A 12 18.86 0.31 -0.93
C CYS A 12 19.09 -0.78 0.12
N ILE A 13 18.08 -1.07 0.95
CA ILE A 13 18.15 -2.13 1.96
C ILE A 13 18.25 -3.51 1.31
N LEU A 14 17.39 -3.80 0.33
CA LEU A 14 17.38 -5.08 -0.37
C LEU A 14 18.37 -5.16 -1.53
N ARG A 15 18.97 -4.03 -1.94
CA ARG A 15 19.93 -3.92 -3.05
C ARG A 15 19.38 -4.47 -4.38
N MET A 16 18.09 -4.28 -4.63
CA MET A 16 17.40 -4.78 -5.84
C MET A 16 16.19 -3.91 -6.19
N GLN A 17 15.68 -4.10 -7.39
CA GLN A 17 14.40 -3.53 -7.77
C GLN A 17 13.27 -4.24 -7.03
N VAL A 18 12.32 -3.47 -6.52
CA VAL A 18 11.15 -3.99 -5.79
C VAL A 18 9.86 -3.48 -6.42
N ASP A 19 8.84 -4.30 -6.35
CA ASP A 19 7.51 -3.99 -6.86
C ASP A 19 6.53 -3.74 -5.73
N VAL A 20 5.76 -2.68 -5.87
CA VAL A 20 4.71 -2.29 -4.92
C VAL A 20 3.47 -1.85 -5.70
N SER A 21 2.33 -2.41 -5.35
CA SER A 21 1.02 -1.94 -5.81
C SER A 21 0.43 -0.97 -4.80
N ILE A 22 -0.06 0.17 -5.28
CA ILE A 22 -0.70 1.18 -4.43
C ILE A 22 -2.09 1.49 -4.98
N LEU A 23 -3.09 1.48 -4.10
CA LEU A 23 -4.43 1.93 -4.40
C LEU A 23 -4.64 3.31 -3.76
N LEU A 24 -5.00 4.28 -4.61
CA LEU A 24 -5.35 5.63 -4.18
C LEU A 24 -6.87 5.79 -4.33
N PRO A 25 -7.61 6.07 -3.25
CA PRO A 25 -9.04 6.28 -3.36
C PRO A 25 -9.34 7.52 -4.18
N GLU A 26 -10.26 7.38 -5.13
CA GLU A 26 -10.76 8.49 -5.92
C GLU A 26 -11.92 9.16 -5.19
N LYS A 27 -11.93 10.47 -5.16
CA LYS A 27 -12.93 11.24 -4.42
C LYS A 27 -14.23 11.47 -5.18
N GLU A 28 -14.19 11.41 -6.50
CA GLU A 28 -15.39 11.71 -7.30
C GLU A 28 -16.31 10.50 -7.35
N ARG A 29 -17.42 10.61 -6.64
CA ARG A 29 -18.58 9.79 -6.95
C ARG A 29 -19.25 10.39 -8.18
N MET A 30 -19.78 9.54 -9.06
CA MET A 30 -20.61 9.98 -10.20
C MET A 30 -21.71 10.98 -9.78
N GLU A 31 -22.25 10.80 -8.57
CA GLU A 31 -23.21 11.69 -7.93
C GLU A 31 -22.72 13.15 -7.76
N ASP A 32 -21.43 13.34 -7.48
CA ASP A 32 -20.84 14.67 -7.35
C ASP A 32 -20.66 15.35 -8.71
N VAL A 33 -20.38 14.58 -9.74
CA VAL A 33 -20.28 15.05 -11.13
C VAL A 33 -21.67 15.47 -11.65
N GLU A 34 -22.70 14.69 -11.38
CA GLU A 34 -24.10 15.00 -11.75
C GLU A 34 -24.63 16.25 -11.03
N GLN A 35 -24.16 16.54 -9.82
CA GLN A 35 -24.51 17.74 -9.06
C GLN A 35 -23.68 18.98 -9.43
N GLY A 36 -22.84 18.90 -10.45
CA GLY A 36 -22.03 20.03 -10.94
C GLY A 36 -20.95 20.52 -9.96
N LYS A 37 -20.64 19.75 -8.93
CA LYS A 37 -19.55 20.03 -7.96
C LYS A 37 -18.20 19.68 -8.59
N LYS A 38 -17.79 20.48 -9.56
CA LYS A 38 -16.46 20.37 -10.14
C LYS A 38 -15.41 20.88 -9.16
N GLY A 39 -14.41 20.06 -8.86
CA GLY A 39 -13.09 20.56 -8.52
C GLY A 39 -12.68 20.68 -7.06
N GLU A 40 -13.46 20.27 -6.07
CA GLU A 40 -12.94 20.08 -4.70
C GLU A 40 -12.18 18.75 -4.52
N THR A 41 -12.17 17.97 -5.55
CA THR A 41 -11.75 16.58 -5.62
C THR A 41 -10.24 16.39 -5.42
N PHE A 42 -9.45 17.33 -5.89
CA PHE A 42 -8.01 17.34 -5.68
C PHE A 42 -7.63 18.33 -4.57
N GLY A 43 -8.15 18.09 -3.37
CA GLY A 43 -7.70 18.84 -2.20
C GLY A 43 -6.19 18.71 -2.08
N LYS A 44 -5.47 19.78 -2.42
CA LYS A 44 -4.00 19.85 -2.55
C LYS A 44 -3.23 19.36 -1.32
N ASN A 45 -3.92 19.07 -0.20
CA ASN A 45 -3.28 18.69 1.07
C ASN A 45 -3.99 17.54 1.81
N LYS A 46 -4.92 16.80 1.19
CA LYS A 46 -5.54 15.68 1.90
C LYS A 46 -4.57 14.52 2.01
N LYS A 47 -4.32 14.09 3.23
CA LYS A 47 -3.59 12.85 3.53
C LYS A 47 -4.58 11.74 3.86
N TYR A 48 -4.28 10.53 3.39
CA TYR A 48 -5.10 9.33 3.61
C TYR A 48 -4.52 8.48 4.73
N GLN A 49 -5.38 7.84 5.50
CA GLN A 49 -4.99 6.69 6.29
C GLN A 49 -4.46 5.61 5.34
N THR A 50 -3.42 4.91 5.75
CA THR A 50 -2.72 3.95 4.90
C THR A 50 -2.74 2.56 5.50
N LEU A 51 -3.19 1.58 4.71
CA LEU A 51 -3.14 0.17 5.03
C LEU A 51 -2.00 -0.50 4.25
N TYR A 52 -1.00 -1.02 4.96
CA TYR A 52 0.00 -1.93 4.42
C TYR A 52 -0.57 -3.35 4.45
N LEU A 53 -0.86 -3.92 3.28
CA LEU A 53 -1.54 -5.19 3.12
C LEU A 53 -0.59 -6.26 2.59
N LEU A 54 -0.24 -7.21 3.46
CA LEU A 54 0.85 -8.16 3.30
C LEU A 54 0.36 -9.49 2.73
N HIS A 55 0.95 -9.93 1.59
CA HIS A 55 0.60 -11.19 0.93
C HIS A 55 1.06 -12.42 1.72
N GLY A 56 0.43 -13.56 1.47
CA GLY A 56 0.83 -14.85 1.99
C GLY A 56 1.99 -15.50 1.22
N PHE A 57 2.39 -16.68 1.65
CA PHE A 57 3.41 -17.49 0.98
C PHE A 57 3.05 -17.69 -0.50
N THR A 58 4.03 -17.64 -1.39
CA THR A 58 3.89 -17.70 -2.86
C THR A 58 3.16 -16.52 -3.52
N GLY A 59 2.75 -15.52 -2.74
CA GLY A 59 2.09 -14.32 -3.27
C GLY A 59 3.06 -13.24 -3.74
N ASP A 60 2.47 -12.15 -4.23
CA ASP A 60 3.14 -10.96 -4.71
C ASP A 60 2.29 -9.70 -4.45
N HIS A 61 2.75 -8.55 -4.91
CA HIS A 61 2.04 -7.27 -4.81
C HIS A 61 0.66 -7.25 -5.51
N LEU A 62 0.35 -8.24 -6.36
CA LEU A 62 -0.92 -8.35 -7.09
C LEU A 62 -1.90 -9.32 -6.42
N THR A 63 -1.48 -10.05 -5.39
CA THR A 63 -2.29 -11.12 -4.79
C THR A 63 -3.70 -10.65 -4.43
N TYR A 64 -3.83 -9.57 -3.68
CA TYR A 64 -5.15 -9.08 -3.26
C TYR A 64 -5.96 -8.45 -4.39
N LEU A 65 -5.31 -7.87 -5.40
CA LEU A 65 -6.00 -7.35 -6.59
C LEU A 65 -6.67 -8.48 -7.39
N ARG A 66 -6.01 -9.64 -7.46
CA ARG A 66 -6.52 -10.81 -8.20
C ARG A 66 -7.56 -11.61 -7.42
N THR A 67 -7.49 -11.62 -6.09
CA THR A 67 -8.24 -12.57 -5.26
C THR A 67 -9.29 -11.91 -4.38
N SER A 68 -9.38 -10.58 -4.36
CA SER A 68 -10.31 -9.86 -3.48
C SER A 68 -10.94 -8.65 -4.15
N LYS A 69 -11.80 -7.97 -3.42
CA LYS A 69 -12.41 -6.68 -3.81
C LYS A 69 -11.70 -5.49 -3.15
N ILE A 70 -10.41 -5.60 -2.91
CA ILE A 70 -9.65 -4.60 -2.15
C ILE A 70 -9.72 -3.20 -2.78
N GLU A 71 -9.72 -3.12 -4.12
CA GLU A 71 -9.84 -1.86 -4.86
C GLU A 71 -11.15 -1.14 -4.52
N ARG A 72 -12.26 -1.88 -4.48
CA ARG A 72 -13.56 -1.34 -4.08
C ARG A 72 -13.56 -0.88 -2.63
N TYR A 73 -13.02 -1.69 -1.71
CA TYR A 73 -12.97 -1.34 -0.29
C TYR A 73 -12.06 -0.14 -0.02
N ALA A 74 -10.94 -0.02 -0.71
CA ALA A 74 -10.07 1.14 -0.62
C ALA A 74 -10.80 2.44 -0.96
N ASP A 75 -11.61 2.40 -2.02
CA ASP A 75 -12.40 3.53 -2.47
C ASP A 75 -13.58 3.84 -1.52
N GLU A 76 -14.37 2.83 -1.15
CA GLU A 76 -15.51 3.01 -0.25
C GLU A 76 -15.12 3.57 1.12
N HIS A 77 -13.99 3.12 1.66
CA HIS A 77 -13.49 3.56 2.96
C HIS A 77 -12.52 4.74 2.88
N GLN A 78 -12.21 5.22 1.68
CA GLN A 78 -11.29 6.33 1.47
C GLN A 78 -9.92 6.12 2.14
N ILE A 79 -9.40 4.89 2.06
CA ILE A 79 -8.10 4.48 2.60
C ILE A 79 -7.12 4.15 1.46
N MET A 80 -5.89 4.59 1.59
CA MET A 80 -4.82 4.19 0.69
C MET A 80 -4.32 2.79 1.08
N VAL A 81 -4.12 1.92 0.08
CA VAL A 81 -3.63 0.55 0.32
C VAL A 81 -2.29 0.36 -0.37
N VAL A 82 -1.32 -0.15 0.37
CA VAL A 82 0.04 -0.43 -0.10
C VAL A 82 0.31 -1.93 -0.01
N MET A 83 0.60 -2.55 -1.14
CA MET A 83 0.82 -4.00 -1.26
C MET A 83 2.22 -4.26 -1.82
N PRO A 84 3.22 -4.54 -0.98
CA PRO A 84 4.58 -4.85 -1.44
C PRO A 84 4.73 -6.30 -1.88
N SER A 85 5.71 -6.56 -2.76
CA SER A 85 6.25 -7.91 -2.98
C SER A 85 7.44 -8.14 -2.06
N VAL A 86 7.38 -9.20 -1.26
CA VAL A 86 8.47 -9.59 -0.35
C VAL A 86 8.88 -11.05 -0.52
N TYR A 87 8.43 -11.69 -1.58
CA TYR A 87 8.68 -13.11 -1.85
C TYR A 87 8.29 -14.00 -0.65
N ASN A 88 9.01 -15.05 -0.39
CA ASN A 88 8.78 -15.97 0.73
C ASN A 88 9.68 -15.67 1.95
N SER A 89 9.89 -14.40 2.24
CA SER A 89 10.82 -13.91 3.28
C SER A 89 10.30 -13.99 4.71
N ALA A 90 9.03 -14.33 4.88
CA ALA A 90 8.31 -14.22 6.16
C ALA A 90 8.39 -12.82 6.80
N TYR A 91 8.68 -11.78 6.00
CA TYR A 91 8.81 -10.39 6.44
C TYR A 91 9.89 -10.17 7.52
N THR A 92 10.93 -11.01 7.52
CA THR A 92 12.02 -10.97 8.52
C THR A 92 13.33 -10.48 7.92
N ASP A 93 14.18 -9.94 8.76
CA ASP A 93 15.59 -9.73 8.44
C ASP A 93 16.33 -11.06 8.62
N MET A 94 16.84 -11.61 7.51
CA MET A 94 17.38 -12.97 7.48
C MET A 94 18.87 -12.96 7.78
N LYS A 95 19.33 -13.85 8.66
CA LYS A 95 20.78 -13.98 9.00
C LYS A 95 21.67 -14.22 7.77
N TYR A 96 21.16 -14.93 6.76
CA TYR A 96 21.89 -15.27 5.52
C TYR A 96 21.09 -14.88 4.26
N GLY A 97 20.28 -13.84 4.36
CA GLY A 97 19.42 -13.38 3.28
C GLY A 97 19.27 -11.87 3.26
N LEU A 98 18.10 -11.41 2.91
CA LEU A 98 17.77 -9.99 2.76
C LEU A 98 16.96 -9.49 3.95
N ASP A 99 17.03 -8.18 4.20
CA ASP A 99 16.47 -7.54 5.39
C ASP A 99 15.06 -7.00 5.07
N TYR A 100 14.09 -7.91 4.91
CA TYR A 100 12.73 -7.56 4.51
C TYR A 100 11.93 -6.86 5.60
N PHE A 101 12.20 -7.11 6.88
CA PHE A 101 11.59 -6.37 7.97
C PHE A 101 12.01 -4.89 7.94
N SER A 102 13.31 -4.63 7.85
CA SER A 102 13.84 -3.27 7.74
C SER A 102 13.34 -2.57 6.45
N TYR A 103 13.29 -3.27 5.32
CA TYR A 103 12.69 -2.75 4.11
C TYR A 103 11.24 -2.30 4.32
N LEU A 104 10.39 -3.13 4.91
CA LEU A 104 8.97 -2.85 5.11
C LEU A 104 8.76 -1.68 6.08
N THR A 105 9.45 -1.70 7.21
CA THR A 105 9.19 -0.77 8.33
C THR A 105 9.88 0.58 8.17
N GLU A 106 10.99 0.64 7.47
CA GLU A 106 11.78 1.85 7.30
C GLU A 106 11.68 2.39 5.87
N GLU A 107 12.23 1.66 4.90
CA GLU A 107 12.40 2.17 3.54
C GLU A 107 11.09 2.31 2.77
N LEU A 108 10.24 1.28 2.78
CA LEU A 108 8.95 1.33 2.08
C LEU A 108 8.02 2.38 2.69
N THR A 109 7.97 2.46 4.01
CA THR A 109 7.15 3.45 4.71
C THR A 109 7.60 4.87 4.37
N ASP A 110 8.89 5.15 4.42
CA ASP A 110 9.45 6.44 4.03
C ASP A 110 9.21 6.77 2.54
N PHE A 111 9.41 5.79 1.65
CA PHE A 111 9.13 5.94 0.22
C PHE A 111 7.67 6.33 -0.02
N VAL A 112 6.73 5.64 0.60
CA VAL A 112 5.29 5.89 0.45
C VAL A 112 4.91 7.27 1.00
N GLU A 113 5.38 7.63 2.17
CA GLU A 113 5.06 8.91 2.81
C GLU A 113 5.64 10.13 2.09
N ARG A 114 6.78 9.97 1.43
CA ARG A 114 7.40 11.05 0.64
C ARG A 114 6.75 11.25 -0.72
N ASN A 115 6.27 10.19 -1.36
CA ASN A 115 5.84 10.23 -2.76
C ASN A 115 4.33 10.19 -2.94
N PHE A 116 3.57 9.81 -1.92
CA PHE A 116 2.12 9.66 -1.98
C PHE A 116 1.41 10.45 -0.88
N PRO A 117 0.11 10.69 -1.01
CA PRO A 117 -0.67 11.44 -0.01
C PRO A 117 -0.96 10.59 1.24
N ALA A 118 0.03 9.89 1.76
CA ALA A 118 -0.03 9.10 2.97
C ALA A 118 0.01 9.98 4.23
N ALA A 119 -0.78 9.65 5.24
CA ALA A 119 -0.66 10.26 6.56
C ALA A 119 0.56 9.69 7.30
N THR A 120 1.31 10.56 7.96
CA THR A 120 2.59 10.19 8.61
C THR A 120 2.46 9.82 10.08
N LYS A 121 1.31 10.08 10.70
CA LYS A 121 1.08 9.77 12.11
C LYS A 121 0.81 8.28 12.30
N ARG A 122 1.33 7.71 13.40
CA ARG A 122 1.19 6.28 13.73
C ARG A 122 -0.26 5.81 13.74
N GLU A 123 -1.17 6.59 14.30
CA GLU A 123 -2.61 6.27 14.39
C GLU A 123 -3.32 6.20 13.03
N ASN A 124 -2.66 6.64 11.95
CA ASN A 124 -3.17 6.59 10.59
C ASN A 124 -2.48 5.54 9.70
N ARG A 125 -1.63 4.71 10.30
CA ARG A 125 -0.99 3.58 9.63
C ARG A 125 -1.55 2.27 10.16
N PHE A 126 -1.95 1.41 9.25
CA PHE A 126 -2.49 0.09 9.57
C PHE A 126 -1.69 -0.96 8.82
N ILE A 127 -1.58 -2.12 9.42
CA ILE A 127 -0.94 -3.28 8.79
C ILE A 127 -1.87 -4.47 8.95
N ALA A 128 -2.02 -5.25 7.89
CA ALA A 128 -2.79 -6.48 7.88
C ALA A 128 -2.21 -7.45 6.87
N GLY A 129 -2.54 -8.72 7.01
CA GLY A 129 -2.09 -9.74 6.06
C GLY A 129 -2.74 -11.09 6.33
N MET A 130 -2.55 -12.01 5.39
CA MET A 130 -3.04 -13.38 5.47
C MET A 130 -1.87 -14.36 5.51
N SER A 131 -1.97 -15.43 6.32
CA SER A 131 -0.96 -16.47 6.42
C SER A 131 0.42 -15.88 6.79
N MET A 132 1.44 -16.04 5.93
CA MET A 132 2.76 -15.40 6.10
C MET A 132 2.63 -13.89 6.32
N GLY A 133 1.72 -13.21 5.59
CA GLY A 133 1.44 -11.78 5.78
C GLY A 133 0.81 -11.47 7.13
N GLY A 134 0.01 -12.37 7.69
CA GLY A 134 -0.50 -12.26 9.05
C GLY A 134 0.61 -12.33 10.10
N TYR A 135 1.59 -13.21 9.90
CA TYR A 135 2.79 -13.26 10.73
C TYR A 135 3.60 -11.96 10.62
N GLY A 136 3.79 -11.43 9.40
CA GLY A 136 4.51 -10.18 9.19
C GLY A 136 3.80 -8.95 9.73
N ALA A 137 2.47 -9.02 9.95
CA ALA A 137 1.68 -7.94 10.53
C ALA A 137 1.66 -7.94 12.07
N TYR A 138 2.04 -9.06 12.69
CA TYR A 138 2.06 -9.24 14.13
C TYR A 138 3.37 -8.73 14.73
#